data_43a0f4e2fbe3fe8951f541d969953b98
#
_entry.id   43a0f4e2fbe3fe8951f541d969953b98
#
_cell.length_a   1.000
_cell.length_b   1.000
_cell.length_c   1.000
_cell.angle_alpha   90.00
_cell.angle_beta   90.00
_cell.angle_gamma   90.00
#
_symmetry.space_group_name_H-M   'P 1'
#
loop_
_entity.id
_entity.type
_entity.pdbx_description
1 polymer ?
#
loop_
_entity_poly.entity_id
_entity_poly.type
_entity_poly.pdbx_seq_one_letter_code
_entity_poly.pdbx_strand_id
1 'polypeptide(L)'
;MVDYTKYELKSGEELTTLLTGKDNLFLVACNKCFKEFDTVQEPEVEQVAALAASLGKTVTGTAQVSFLCNQVQTEKKLASLIPQGTENVVVISCGLGVQTVADLASVPTFTATNSLNYTGHHGMALTQKTCGACAQCYLNVTGGICPIVDCSK
;
A
#
# COMPACT_ATOMS: atom_id res chain seq x y z
N MET A 1 -24.08 9.00 -0.69
CA MET A 1 -22.63 9.22 -0.80
C MET A 1 -21.95 7.86 -0.90
N VAL A 2 -21.25 7.61 -1.96
CA VAL A 2 -20.55 6.32 -2.13
C VAL A 2 -19.25 6.41 -1.33
N ASP A 3 -19.11 5.59 -0.30
CA ASP A 3 -17.86 5.49 0.44
C ASP A 3 -16.89 4.61 -0.33
N TYR A 4 -15.78 5.21 -0.75
CA TYR A 4 -14.72 4.52 -1.44
C TYR A 4 -13.74 3.86 -0.46
N THR A 5 -12.96 2.92 -0.96
CA THR A 5 -11.86 2.34 -0.20
C THR A 5 -10.92 3.44 0.29
N LYS A 6 -10.77 3.54 1.60
CA LYS A 6 -9.94 4.55 2.24
C LYS A 6 -8.76 3.91 2.94
N TYR A 7 -7.63 4.54 2.84
CA TYR A 7 -6.45 4.26 3.64
C TYR A 7 -5.80 5.58 4.06
N GLU A 8 -5.00 5.52 5.08
CA GLU A 8 -4.18 6.64 5.53
C GLU A 8 -2.73 6.19 5.66
N LEU A 9 -1.81 7.12 5.57
CA LEU A 9 -0.41 6.84 5.91
C LEU A 9 -0.30 6.47 7.39
N LYS A 10 0.56 5.50 7.67
CA LYS A 10 1.00 5.22 9.03
C LYS A 10 1.61 6.48 9.64
N SER A 11 1.56 6.60 10.96
CA SER A 11 2.21 7.70 11.67
C SER A 11 3.72 7.72 11.41
N GLY A 12 4.36 8.86 11.66
CA GLY A 12 5.82 8.98 11.54
C GLY A 12 6.58 7.97 12.39
N GLU A 13 6.07 7.65 13.58
CA GLU A 13 6.64 6.63 14.48
C GLU A 13 6.50 5.23 13.90
N GLU A 14 5.32 4.89 13.38
CA GLU A 14 5.08 3.60 12.73
C GLU A 14 5.96 3.42 11.50
N LEU A 15 6.07 4.45 10.66
CA LEU A 15 6.93 4.44 9.46
C LEU A 15 8.41 4.33 9.84
N THR A 16 8.86 5.03 10.85
CA THR A 16 10.23 4.93 11.35
C THR A 16 10.55 3.52 11.83
N THR A 17 9.64 2.93 12.58
CA THR A 17 9.75 1.55 13.04
C THR A 17 9.77 0.57 11.86
N LEU A 18 8.87 0.78 10.91
CA LEU A 18 8.77 -0.04 9.69
C LEU A 18 10.08 -0.03 8.89
N LEU A 19 10.69 1.13 8.73
CA LEU A 19 11.89 1.33 7.91
C LEU A 19 13.18 0.97 8.64
N THR A 20 13.14 0.75 9.95
CA THR A 20 14.31 0.34 10.71
C THR A 20 14.89 -0.98 10.20
N GLY A 21 16.20 -0.99 9.96
CA GLY A 21 16.90 -2.17 9.44
C GLY A 21 16.66 -2.49 7.96
N LYS A 22 15.96 -1.62 7.24
CA LYS A 22 15.71 -1.76 5.81
C LYS A 22 16.39 -0.64 5.03
N ASP A 23 16.91 -0.98 3.86
CA ASP A 23 17.51 -0.01 2.94
C ASP A 23 17.16 -0.39 1.50
N ASN A 24 17.64 0.40 0.53
CA ASN A 24 17.37 0.20 -0.89
C ASN A 24 15.89 0.00 -1.19
N LEU A 25 15.11 1.01 -0.82
CA LEU A 25 13.66 1.00 -0.84
C LEU A 25 13.12 1.42 -2.21
N PHE A 26 12.21 0.65 -2.78
CA PHE A 26 11.38 1.08 -3.89
C PHE A 26 9.98 1.41 -3.37
N LEU A 27 9.50 2.62 -3.67
CA LEU A 27 8.19 3.08 -3.22
C LEU A 27 7.19 2.98 -4.37
N VAL A 28 6.09 2.28 -4.16
CA VAL A 28 5.01 2.21 -5.14
C VAL A 28 3.69 2.60 -4.51
N ALA A 29 3.00 3.54 -5.14
CA ALA A 29 1.70 4.03 -4.70
C ALA A 29 0.60 3.68 -5.70
N CYS A 30 -0.58 3.37 -5.17
CA CYS A 30 -1.78 3.27 -5.95
C CYS A 30 -2.35 4.66 -6.24
N ASN A 31 -2.71 4.91 -7.49
CA ASN A 31 -3.40 6.15 -7.88
C ASN A 31 -4.86 6.23 -7.41
N LYS A 32 -5.28 5.30 -6.53
CA LYS A 32 -6.65 5.15 -6.02
C LYS A 32 -7.68 4.77 -7.09
N CYS A 33 -8.79 4.19 -6.67
CA CYS A 33 -9.83 3.67 -7.56
C CYS A 33 -10.60 4.80 -8.28
N PHE A 34 -10.64 6.00 -7.70
CA PHE A 34 -11.45 7.12 -8.17
C PHE A 34 -10.66 8.42 -8.23
N LYS A 35 -9.50 8.35 -8.87
CA LYS A 35 -8.63 9.51 -9.07
C LYS A 35 -9.36 10.71 -9.72
N GLU A 36 -10.36 10.45 -10.54
CA GLU A 36 -11.11 11.49 -11.23
C GLU A 36 -11.96 12.36 -10.28
N PHE A 37 -12.28 11.82 -9.11
CA PHE A 37 -13.12 12.52 -8.11
C PHE A 37 -12.31 13.05 -6.93
N ASP A 38 -11.05 12.68 -6.81
CA ASP A 38 -10.17 13.13 -5.75
C ASP A 38 -9.28 14.26 -6.29
N THR A 39 -9.70 15.49 -6.06
CA THR A 39 -8.96 16.69 -6.51
C THR A 39 -7.75 16.99 -5.64
N VAL A 40 -7.60 16.32 -4.51
CA VAL A 40 -6.47 16.48 -3.60
C VAL A 40 -5.50 15.31 -3.83
N GLN A 41 -4.48 15.58 -4.63
CA GLN A 41 -3.34 14.68 -4.71
C GLN A 41 -2.47 14.91 -3.47
N GLU A 42 -2.66 14.10 -2.45
CA GLU A 42 -1.73 14.11 -1.32
C GLU A 42 -0.39 13.54 -1.78
N PRO A 43 0.70 14.22 -1.49
CA PRO A 43 2.05 13.77 -1.86
C PRO A 43 2.54 12.65 -0.91
N GLU A 44 1.77 11.57 -0.82
CA GLU A 44 2.05 10.46 0.10
C GLU A 44 3.40 9.81 -0.19
N VAL A 45 3.74 9.66 -1.47
CA VAL A 45 5.02 9.10 -1.91
C VAL A 45 6.17 10.01 -1.47
N GLU A 46 6.01 11.31 -1.66
CA GLU A 46 7.02 12.31 -1.27
C GLU A 46 7.21 12.36 0.24
N GLN A 47 6.14 12.21 1.02
CA GLN A 47 6.23 12.16 2.48
C GLN A 47 7.02 10.94 2.95
N VAL A 48 6.73 9.77 2.41
CA VAL A 48 7.46 8.55 2.75
C VAL A 48 8.91 8.62 2.28
N ALA A 49 9.16 9.14 1.08
CA ALA A 49 10.50 9.33 0.54
C ALA A 49 11.33 10.31 1.39
N ALA A 50 10.73 11.42 1.81
CA ALA A 50 11.38 12.42 2.66
C ALA A 50 11.73 11.82 4.04
N LEU A 51 10.82 11.07 4.63
CA LEU A 51 11.10 10.39 5.90
C LEU A 51 12.21 9.35 5.74
N ALA A 52 12.18 8.54 4.69
CA ALA A 52 13.22 7.56 4.40
C ALA A 52 14.60 8.25 4.26
N ALA A 53 14.65 9.35 3.52
CA ALA A 53 15.87 10.13 3.37
C ALA A 53 16.38 10.71 4.71
N SER A 54 15.48 11.20 5.55
CA SER A 54 15.83 11.71 6.89
C SER A 54 16.39 10.61 7.81
N LEU A 55 16.01 9.37 7.59
CA LEU A 55 16.53 8.19 8.29
C LEU A 55 17.80 7.61 7.65
N GLY A 56 18.36 8.27 6.65
CA GLY A 56 19.55 7.81 5.93
C GLY A 56 19.30 6.60 5.02
N LYS A 57 18.06 6.35 4.63
CA LYS A 57 17.70 5.23 3.75
C LYS A 57 17.83 5.63 2.29
N THR A 58 18.23 4.67 1.46
CA THR A 58 18.30 4.86 0.01
C THR A 58 16.95 4.51 -0.62
N VAL A 59 16.37 5.45 -1.35
CA VAL A 59 15.19 5.21 -2.19
C VAL A 59 15.68 4.94 -3.61
N THR A 60 15.51 3.72 -4.08
CA THR A 60 15.98 3.28 -5.41
C THR A 60 15.10 3.80 -6.55
N GLY A 61 13.85 4.11 -6.24
CA GLY A 61 12.91 4.67 -7.18
C GLY A 61 11.52 4.79 -6.59
N THR A 62 10.66 5.49 -7.31
CA THR A 62 9.25 5.66 -6.95
C THR A 62 8.38 5.43 -8.17
N ALA A 63 7.19 4.89 -7.99
CA ALA A 63 6.21 4.74 -9.04
C ALA A 63 4.79 4.94 -8.51
N GLN A 64 3.92 5.40 -9.40
CA GLN A 64 2.49 5.45 -9.16
C GLN A 64 1.79 4.60 -10.21
N VAL A 65 0.98 3.66 -9.77
CA VAL A 65 0.27 2.71 -10.63
C VAL A 65 -1.21 2.74 -10.30
N SER A 66 -2.03 2.91 -11.33
CA SER A 66 -3.48 2.84 -11.16
C SER A 66 -3.91 1.40 -10.93
N PHE A 67 -4.82 1.19 -9.99
CA PHE A 67 -5.38 -0.12 -9.69
C PHE A 67 -4.33 -1.19 -9.37
N LEU A 68 -3.48 -0.95 -8.39
CA LEU A 68 -2.49 -1.93 -7.93
C LEU A 68 -3.10 -3.30 -7.60
N CYS A 69 -4.37 -3.36 -7.23
CA CYS A 69 -5.12 -4.59 -6.98
C CYS A 69 -5.43 -5.41 -8.25
N ASN A 70 -5.23 -4.84 -9.44
CA ASN A 70 -5.37 -5.57 -10.69
C ASN A 70 -4.08 -6.34 -10.96
N GLN A 71 -4.08 -7.64 -10.68
CA GLN A 71 -2.91 -8.50 -10.78
C GLN A 71 -2.26 -8.48 -12.16
N VAL A 72 -3.04 -8.66 -13.21
CA VAL A 72 -2.53 -8.71 -14.59
C VAL A 72 -1.83 -7.42 -15.02
N GLN A 73 -2.43 -6.29 -14.66
CA GLN A 73 -1.90 -4.97 -14.98
C GLN A 73 -0.64 -4.67 -14.16
N THR A 74 -0.67 -5.01 -12.89
CA THR A 74 0.44 -4.76 -11.96
C THR A 74 1.64 -5.64 -12.29
N GLU A 75 1.42 -6.91 -12.64
CA GLU A 75 2.49 -7.82 -13.06
C GLU A 75 3.25 -7.26 -14.26
N LYS A 76 2.54 -6.82 -15.29
CA LYS A 76 3.17 -6.25 -16.50
C LYS A 76 3.99 -5.00 -16.23
N LYS A 77 3.59 -4.19 -15.26
CA LYS A 77 4.26 -2.93 -14.94
C LYS A 77 5.38 -3.13 -13.92
N LEU A 78 5.15 -3.93 -12.91
CA LEU A 78 6.06 -4.04 -11.76
C LEU A 78 7.44 -4.55 -12.17
N ALA A 79 7.50 -5.54 -13.05
CA ALA A 79 8.74 -6.13 -13.53
C ALA A 79 9.69 -5.10 -14.17
N SER A 80 9.12 -4.07 -14.81
CA SER A 80 9.89 -3.01 -15.47
C SER A 80 10.16 -1.80 -14.57
N LEU A 81 9.42 -1.66 -13.47
CA LEU A 81 9.49 -0.48 -12.61
C LEU A 81 10.47 -0.62 -11.45
N ILE A 82 10.65 -1.84 -10.93
CA ILE A 82 11.53 -2.07 -9.79
C ILE A 82 12.99 -2.06 -10.27
N PRO A 83 13.81 -1.08 -9.82
CA PRO A 83 15.21 -1.00 -10.20
C PRO A 83 16.02 -2.17 -9.67
N GLN A 84 17.11 -2.50 -10.36
CA GLN A 84 18.11 -3.41 -9.82
C GLN A 84 18.72 -2.84 -8.53
N GLY A 85 19.00 -3.72 -7.59
CA GLY A 85 19.54 -3.32 -6.29
C GLY A 85 18.47 -2.95 -5.26
N THR A 86 17.20 -3.00 -5.62
CA THR A 86 16.11 -2.86 -4.66
C THR A 86 16.07 -4.08 -3.74
N GLU A 87 16.06 -3.83 -2.45
CA GLU A 87 16.02 -4.89 -1.42
C GLU A 87 14.65 -4.99 -0.76
N ASN A 88 13.89 -3.89 -0.77
CA ASN A 88 12.58 -3.84 -0.13
C ASN A 88 11.61 -2.98 -0.96
N VAL A 89 10.36 -3.39 -1.04
CA VAL A 89 9.27 -2.62 -1.65
C VAL A 89 8.35 -2.09 -0.55
N VAL A 90 8.10 -0.81 -0.58
CA VAL A 90 7.15 -0.14 0.32
C VAL A 90 5.93 0.29 -0.49
N VAL A 91 4.77 -0.20 -0.12
CA VAL A 91 3.52 0.01 -0.85
C VAL A 91 2.64 1.03 -0.14
N ILE A 92 2.16 1.99 -0.88
CA ILE A 92 1.20 3.01 -0.44
C ILE A 92 -0.12 2.74 -1.14
N SER A 93 -0.95 1.90 -0.54
CA SER A 93 -2.20 1.43 -1.13
C SER A 93 -3.13 0.85 -0.06
N CYS A 94 -4.36 0.55 -0.46
CA CYS A 94 -5.22 -0.31 0.35
C CYS A 94 -4.67 -1.75 0.39
N GLY A 95 -5.14 -2.56 1.33
CA GLY A 95 -4.66 -3.91 1.54
C GLY A 95 -4.70 -4.82 0.32
N LEU A 96 -5.65 -4.63 -0.59
CA LEU A 96 -5.71 -5.41 -1.83
C LEU A 96 -4.53 -5.12 -2.75
N GLY A 97 -4.16 -3.85 -2.89
CA GLY A 97 -2.98 -3.47 -3.67
C GLY A 97 -1.67 -3.96 -3.02
N VAL A 98 -1.59 -3.90 -1.70
CA VAL A 98 -0.43 -4.43 -0.94
C VAL A 98 -0.26 -5.92 -1.17
N GLN A 99 -1.34 -6.71 -1.06
CA GLN A 99 -1.31 -8.15 -1.31
C GLN A 99 -0.86 -8.48 -2.73
N THR A 100 -1.41 -7.80 -3.72
CA THR A 100 -1.05 -7.99 -5.12
C THR A 100 0.44 -7.74 -5.37
N VAL A 101 0.97 -6.64 -4.84
CA VAL A 101 2.40 -6.34 -4.96
C VAL A 101 3.26 -7.36 -4.21
N ALA A 102 2.84 -7.79 -3.02
CA ALA A 102 3.57 -8.79 -2.24
C ALA A 102 3.64 -10.15 -2.94
N ASP A 103 2.59 -10.52 -3.68
CA ASP A 103 2.58 -11.77 -4.45
C ASP A 103 3.45 -11.71 -5.71
N LEU A 104 3.60 -10.53 -6.28
CA LEU A 104 4.33 -10.33 -7.53
C LEU A 104 5.80 -9.92 -7.35
N ALA A 105 6.13 -9.24 -6.25
CA ALA A 105 7.48 -8.77 -5.99
C ALA A 105 8.39 -9.94 -5.54
N SER A 106 9.61 -9.95 -6.07
CA SER A 106 10.64 -10.93 -5.70
C SER A 106 11.41 -10.57 -4.41
N VAL A 107 11.12 -9.43 -3.83
CA VAL A 107 11.75 -8.91 -2.60
C VAL A 107 10.69 -8.65 -1.53
N PRO A 108 11.08 -8.57 -0.25
CA PRO A 108 10.13 -8.27 0.83
C PRO A 108 9.30 -7.02 0.57
N THR A 109 8.02 -7.11 0.85
CA THR A 109 7.04 -6.04 0.64
C THR A 109 6.43 -5.62 1.97
N PHE A 110 6.35 -4.31 2.19
CA PHE A 110 5.83 -3.68 3.40
C PHE A 110 4.78 -2.65 3.04
N THR A 111 3.82 -2.43 3.93
CA THR A 111 2.80 -1.39 3.74
C THR A 111 3.09 -0.14 4.56
N ALA A 112 3.07 1.02 3.90
CA ALA A 112 3.17 2.32 4.57
C ALA A 112 1.80 2.87 5.01
N THR A 113 0.74 2.11 4.85
CA THR A 113 -0.63 2.57 5.06
C THR A 113 -1.40 1.68 6.04
N ASN A 114 -2.39 2.28 6.68
CA ASN A 114 -3.43 1.60 7.43
C ASN A 114 -4.74 1.69 6.64
N SER A 115 -5.36 0.55 6.37
CA SER A 115 -6.64 0.52 5.67
C SER A 115 -7.77 0.86 6.63
N LEU A 116 -8.55 1.88 6.28
CA LEU A 116 -9.65 2.36 7.11
C LEU A 116 -10.99 1.78 6.69
N ASN A 117 -11.17 1.58 5.39
CA ASN A 117 -12.44 1.18 4.82
C ASN A 117 -12.23 0.53 3.44
N TYR A 118 -13.03 -0.48 3.13
CA TYR A 118 -13.05 -1.16 1.83
C TYR A 118 -14.41 -1.08 1.14
N THR A 119 -15.19 -0.08 1.43
CA THR A 119 -16.48 0.13 0.78
C THR A 119 -16.30 0.53 -0.68
N GLY A 120 -17.19 0.08 -1.51
CA GLY A 120 -17.28 0.50 -2.91
C GLY A 120 -16.37 -0.22 -3.90
N HIS A 121 -15.45 -1.07 -3.44
CA HIS A 121 -14.47 -1.71 -4.33
C HIS A 121 -15.10 -2.65 -5.37
N HIS A 122 -16.23 -3.25 -5.09
CA HIS A 122 -16.96 -4.15 -5.99
C HIS A 122 -18.44 -3.77 -6.17
N GLY A 123 -18.78 -2.50 -5.98
CA GLY A 123 -20.17 -2.04 -6.06
C GLY A 123 -21.04 -2.51 -4.89
N MET A 124 -20.47 -3.08 -3.87
CA MET A 124 -21.17 -3.43 -2.64
C MET A 124 -20.99 -2.35 -1.59
N ALA A 125 -22.11 -1.78 -1.16
CA ALA A 125 -22.14 -0.93 0.02
C ALA A 125 -21.91 -1.81 1.26
N LEU A 126 -20.67 -1.96 1.66
CA LEU A 126 -20.34 -2.62 2.92
C LEU A 126 -20.52 -1.60 4.04
N THR A 127 -21.46 -1.87 4.92
CA THR A 127 -21.72 -1.04 6.10
C THR A 127 -20.69 -1.23 7.21
N GLN A 128 -19.75 -2.18 7.02
CA GLN A 128 -18.69 -2.49 7.96
C GLN A 128 -17.32 -2.30 7.29
N LYS A 129 -16.33 -1.98 8.08
CA LYS A 129 -14.92 -1.87 7.65
C LYS A 129 -14.34 -3.23 7.30
N THR A 130 -14.75 -3.78 6.17
CA THR A 130 -14.35 -5.12 5.74
C THR A 130 -13.79 -5.09 4.32
N CYS A 131 -12.72 -5.83 4.13
CA CYS A 131 -12.15 -6.10 2.82
C CYS A 131 -12.79 -7.34 2.22
N GLY A 132 -13.09 -7.33 0.92
CA GLY A 132 -13.62 -8.50 0.21
C GLY A 132 -12.59 -9.58 -0.12
N ALA A 133 -11.31 -9.39 0.25
CA ALA A 133 -10.24 -10.34 -0.05
C ALA A 133 -10.29 -11.62 0.81
N CYS A 134 -10.81 -11.50 2.03
CA CYS A 134 -11.04 -12.65 2.93
C CYS A 134 -12.54 -12.93 3.02
N ALA A 135 -12.91 -14.19 3.10
CA ALA A 135 -14.30 -14.57 3.34
C ALA A 135 -14.83 -14.04 4.68
N GLN A 136 -13.92 -13.84 5.62
CA GLN A 136 -14.17 -13.25 6.94
C GLN A 136 -13.07 -12.28 7.29
N CYS A 137 -13.39 -11.01 7.52
CA CYS A 137 -12.42 -10.00 7.86
C CYS A 137 -12.07 -10.02 9.36
N TYR A 138 -10.80 -10.07 9.67
CA TYR A 138 -10.29 -10.10 11.03
C TYR A 138 -10.00 -8.73 11.64
N LEU A 139 -10.12 -7.64 10.89
CA LEU A 139 -9.82 -6.29 11.36
C LEU A 139 -10.57 -5.90 12.64
N ASN A 140 -11.80 -6.34 12.79
CA ASN A 140 -12.61 -6.05 13.97
C ASN A 140 -12.16 -6.82 15.22
N VAL A 141 -11.50 -7.95 15.02
CA VAL A 141 -11.03 -8.83 16.11
C VAL A 141 -9.60 -8.48 16.54
N THR A 142 -8.82 -7.98 15.61
CA THR A 142 -7.38 -7.68 15.82
C THR A 142 -7.11 -6.21 16.18
N GLY A 143 -8.16 -5.41 16.41
CA GLY A 143 -8.00 -3.99 16.72
C GLY A 143 -7.53 -3.14 15.51
N GLY A 144 -7.89 -3.56 14.31
CA GLY A 144 -7.55 -2.84 13.08
C GLY A 144 -6.29 -3.34 12.38
N ILE A 145 -5.67 -4.39 12.88
CA ILE A 145 -4.50 -5.02 12.25
C ILE A 145 -4.96 -6.13 11.31
N CYS A 146 -4.60 -6.03 10.04
CA CYS A 146 -4.89 -7.06 9.05
C CYS A 146 -3.78 -8.12 9.06
N PRO A 147 -4.05 -9.37 9.46
CA PRO A 147 -3.00 -10.40 9.51
C PRO A 147 -2.44 -10.77 8.14
N ILE A 148 -3.14 -10.43 7.06
CA ILE A 148 -2.69 -10.69 5.69
C ILE A 148 -1.78 -9.56 5.18
N VAL A 149 -2.14 -8.31 5.46
CA VAL A 149 -1.40 -7.12 5.02
C VAL A 149 -0.24 -6.80 5.95
N ASP A 150 -0.44 -6.96 7.25
CA ASP A 150 0.56 -6.65 8.26
C ASP A 150 1.44 -7.87 8.62
N CYS A 151 1.18 -9.02 8.01
CA CYS A 151 2.02 -10.19 8.18
C CYS A 151 3.33 -10.01 7.42
N SER A 152 4.43 -9.88 8.13
CA SER A 152 5.77 -9.97 7.53
C SER A 152 6.01 -11.41 7.10
N LYS A 153 6.11 -11.65 5.80
CA LYS A 153 6.62 -12.91 5.28
C LYS A 153 8.11 -13.02 5.53
#